data_d9b7450cc8cdec80276cd94ed6019f67
#
_entry.id   d9b7450cc8cdec80276cd94ed6019f67
#
_cell.length_a   1.000
_cell.length_b   1.000
_cell.length_c   1.000
_cell.angle_alpha   90.00
_cell.angle_beta   90.00
_cell.angle_gamma   90.00
#
_symmetry.space_group_name_H-M   'P 1'
#
loop_
_entity.id
_entity.type
_entity.pdbx_description
1 polymer ?
#
loop_
_entity_poly.entity_id
_entity_poly.type
_entity_poly.pdbx_seq_one_letter_code
_entity_poly.pdbx_strand_id
1 'polypeptide(L)'
;MGVVMIDFTKLTELYISRKDKFAKSDDRAKRRNNYFNEISEIDASTEMTLEEKRARKNSAAQKLTGNGLASQELVDYYFRHPDFINFEIIASIVGFWDQVLIKTTDENGRITKLDLNLKTYCKEVAMAISSMIFFAFVFLVLMSLGNWFINYMVVNFYISKSVMGIAYLILISPIFFMFLFIFYLFLNLTDLKRLVK
;
A
#
# COMPACT_ATOMS: atom_id res chain seq x y z
N MET A 1 10.13 6.20 43.62
CA MET A 1 9.55 6.46 42.30
C MET A 1 10.19 5.47 41.34
N GLY A 2 9.53 4.30 41.13
CA GLY A 2 10.10 3.21 40.33
C GLY A 2 9.95 3.52 38.84
N VAL A 3 11.07 3.56 38.13
CA VAL A 3 11.07 3.66 36.65
C VAL A 3 10.54 2.33 36.14
N VAL A 4 9.34 2.33 35.57
CA VAL A 4 8.81 1.19 34.82
C VAL A 4 9.65 1.07 33.55
N MET A 5 10.69 0.22 33.59
CA MET A 5 11.38 -0.19 32.37
C MET A 5 10.37 -0.97 31.52
N ILE A 6 9.93 -0.36 30.44
CA ILE A 6 9.10 -1.04 29.41
C ILE A 6 10.00 -2.12 28.83
N ASP A 7 9.65 -3.38 29.13
CA ASP A 7 10.37 -4.54 28.63
C ASP A 7 10.04 -4.70 27.13
N PHE A 8 10.94 -4.21 26.28
CA PHE A 8 10.83 -4.27 24.82
C PHE A 8 10.70 -5.72 24.30
N THR A 9 11.19 -6.70 25.05
CA THR A 9 11.00 -8.13 24.72
C THR A 9 9.53 -8.55 24.84
N LYS A 10 8.81 -8.09 25.85
CA LYS A 10 7.36 -8.35 25.99
C LYS A 10 6.54 -7.64 24.93
N LEU A 11 6.93 -6.44 24.48
CA LEU A 11 6.29 -5.75 23.37
C LEU A 11 6.51 -6.47 22.03
N THR A 12 7.70 -6.99 21.79
CA THR A 12 7.99 -7.82 20.61
C THR A 12 7.30 -9.17 20.68
N GLU A 13 7.18 -9.81 21.84
CA GLU A 13 6.42 -11.05 22.02
C GLU A 13 4.91 -10.83 21.80
N LEU A 14 4.34 -9.73 22.26
CA LEU A 14 2.95 -9.34 21.99
C LEU A 14 2.70 -9.08 20.50
N TYR A 15 3.63 -8.45 19.80
CA TYR A 15 3.53 -8.18 18.36
C TYR A 15 3.76 -9.43 17.50
N ILE A 16 4.50 -10.43 18.05
CA ILE A 16 4.84 -11.70 17.39
C ILE A 16 4.01 -12.85 17.96
N SER A 17 2.90 -12.58 18.68
CA SER A 17 2.14 -13.67 19.28
C SER A 17 1.79 -14.71 18.19
N ARG A 18 2.14 -15.99 18.45
CA ARG A 18 1.85 -17.10 17.53
C ARG A 18 0.37 -17.11 17.12
N LYS A 19 -0.52 -16.77 18.07
CA LYS A 19 -1.97 -16.74 17.88
C LYS A 19 -2.38 -15.77 16.75
N ASP A 20 -1.77 -14.57 16.66
CA ASP A 20 -2.11 -13.61 15.61
C ASP A 20 -1.57 -14.03 14.23
N LYS A 21 -0.44 -14.77 14.21
CA LYS A 21 0.09 -15.32 12.94
C LYS A 21 -0.79 -16.42 12.39
N PHE A 22 -1.30 -17.31 13.23
CA PHE A 22 -2.22 -18.36 12.82
C PHE A 22 -3.57 -17.79 12.41
N ALA A 23 -4.15 -16.87 13.18
CA ALA A 23 -5.39 -16.20 12.82
C ALA A 23 -5.31 -15.48 11.47
N LYS A 24 -4.20 -14.80 11.18
CA LYS A 24 -3.95 -14.17 9.86
C LYS A 24 -3.75 -15.19 8.73
N SER A 25 -3.19 -16.36 9.04
CA SER A 25 -3.05 -17.45 8.06
C SER A 25 -4.40 -18.06 7.72
N ASP A 26 -5.20 -18.35 8.74
CA ASP A 26 -6.54 -18.91 8.60
C ASP A 26 -7.47 -17.96 7.85
N ASP A 27 -7.42 -16.67 8.15
CA ASP A 27 -8.17 -15.65 7.45
C ASP A 27 -7.79 -15.57 5.96
N ARG A 28 -6.49 -15.68 5.64
CA ARG A 28 -6.04 -15.77 4.24
C ARG A 28 -6.55 -17.03 3.56
N ALA A 29 -6.44 -18.17 4.22
CA ALA A 29 -6.93 -19.44 3.67
C ALA A 29 -8.43 -19.37 3.39
N LYS A 30 -9.21 -18.80 4.32
CA LYS A 30 -10.66 -18.59 4.15
C LYS A 30 -10.97 -17.66 2.97
N ARG A 31 -10.25 -16.54 2.81
CA ARG A 31 -10.44 -15.63 1.66
C ARG A 31 -10.10 -16.30 0.33
N ARG A 32 -9.02 -17.10 0.28
CA ARG A 32 -8.67 -17.89 -0.91
C ARG A 32 -9.75 -18.89 -1.27
N ASN A 33 -10.25 -19.66 -0.30
CA ASN A 33 -11.32 -20.63 -0.52
C ASN A 33 -12.61 -19.94 -1.02
N ASN A 34 -13.00 -18.82 -0.41
CA ASN A 34 -14.16 -18.06 -0.85
C ASN A 34 -13.98 -17.55 -2.29
N TYR A 35 -12.78 -17.07 -2.64
CA TYR A 35 -12.47 -16.63 -3.99
C TYR A 35 -12.64 -17.75 -5.02
N PHE A 36 -12.04 -18.93 -4.79
CA PHE A 36 -12.12 -20.03 -5.73
C PHE A 36 -13.55 -20.58 -5.86
N ASN A 37 -14.30 -20.63 -4.78
CA ASN A 37 -15.71 -21.02 -4.82
C ASN A 37 -16.52 -20.01 -5.64
N GLU A 38 -16.38 -18.71 -5.37
CA GLU A 38 -17.09 -17.64 -6.09
C GLU A 38 -16.75 -17.66 -7.61
N ILE A 39 -15.47 -17.86 -7.97
CA ILE A 39 -15.06 -18.00 -9.38
C ILE A 39 -15.72 -19.22 -10.03
N SER A 40 -15.73 -20.38 -9.34
CA SER A 40 -16.33 -21.60 -9.85
C SER A 40 -17.85 -21.46 -10.08
N GLU A 41 -18.56 -20.81 -9.16
CA GLU A 41 -20.00 -20.51 -9.29
C GLU A 41 -20.30 -19.58 -10.48
N ILE A 42 -19.48 -18.51 -10.65
CA ILE A 42 -19.61 -17.57 -11.76
C ILE A 42 -19.37 -18.30 -13.11
N ASP A 43 -18.37 -19.18 -13.19
CA ASP A 43 -18.07 -19.92 -14.41
C ASP A 43 -19.17 -20.92 -14.78
N ALA A 44 -19.74 -21.59 -13.79
CA ALA A 44 -20.83 -22.55 -13.96
C ALA A 44 -22.17 -21.90 -14.36
N SER A 45 -22.35 -20.61 -14.07
CA SER A 45 -23.60 -19.90 -14.40
C SER A 45 -23.76 -19.76 -15.92
N THR A 46 -24.88 -20.22 -16.45
CA THR A 46 -25.27 -20.07 -17.87
C THR A 46 -26.13 -18.84 -18.13
N GLU A 47 -26.68 -18.22 -17.08
CA GLU A 47 -27.60 -17.09 -17.19
C GLU A 47 -26.90 -15.74 -17.30
N MET A 48 -25.62 -15.66 -16.88
CA MET A 48 -24.87 -14.41 -16.83
C MET A 48 -24.25 -14.07 -18.20
N THR A 49 -24.29 -12.79 -18.55
CA THR A 49 -23.54 -12.25 -19.68
C THR A 49 -22.03 -12.27 -19.42
N LEU A 50 -21.22 -12.14 -20.47
CA LEU A 50 -19.76 -12.10 -20.35
C LEU A 50 -19.30 -10.90 -19.50
N GLU A 51 -19.95 -9.76 -19.68
CA GLU A 51 -19.66 -8.52 -18.94
C GLU A 51 -19.99 -8.68 -17.45
N GLU A 52 -21.11 -9.30 -17.12
CA GLU A 52 -21.48 -9.59 -15.73
C GLU A 52 -20.50 -10.56 -15.07
N LYS A 53 -20.13 -11.64 -15.79
CA LYS A 53 -19.11 -12.58 -15.30
C LYS A 53 -17.80 -11.86 -15.00
N ARG A 54 -17.33 -11.01 -15.92
CA ARG A 54 -16.10 -10.22 -15.74
C ARG A 54 -16.19 -9.29 -14.53
N ALA A 55 -17.30 -8.57 -14.39
CA ALA A 55 -17.51 -7.66 -13.25
C ALA A 55 -17.51 -8.42 -11.92
N ARG A 56 -18.21 -9.57 -11.83
CA ARG A 56 -18.25 -10.39 -10.62
C ARG A 56 -16.89 -11.00 -10.29
N LYS A 57 -16.15 -11.50 -11.29
CA LYS A 57 -14.79 -12.03 -11.11
C LYS A 57 -13.83 -10.96 -10.59
N ASN A 58 -13.91 -9.73 -11.11
CA ASN A 58 -13.15 -8.62 -10.59
C ASN A 58 -13.54 -8.29 -9.15
N SER A 59 -14.83 -8.31 -8.81
CA SER A 59 -15.27 -8.10 -7.42
C SER A 59 -14.74 -9.19 -6.48
N ALA A 60 -14.70 -10.45 -6.92
CA ALA A 60 -14.12 -11.55 -6.15
C ALA A 60 -12.60 -11.35 -5.94
N ALA A 61 -11.87 -10.90 -6.98
CA ALA A 61 -10.45 -10.58 -6.87
C ALA A 61 -10.18 -9.42 -5.90
N GLN A 62 -11.03 -8.40 -5.90
CA GLN A 62 -10.96 -7.27 -4.97
C GLN A 62 -11.23 -7.69 -3.51
N LYS A 63 -12.21 -8.58 -3.28
CA LYS A 63 -12.46 -9.16 -1.95
C LYS A 63 -11.26 -9.98 -1.46
N LEU A 64 -10.63 -10.78 -2.33
CA LEU A 64 -9.46 -11.58 -2.00
C LEU A 64 -8.27 -10.70 -1.59
N THR A 65 -7.99 -9.69 -2.40
CA THR A 65 -6.81 -8.82 -2.23
C THR A 65 -7.02 -7.70 -1.21
N GLY A 66 -8.28 -7.37 -0.90
CA GLY A 66 -8.65 -6.19 -0.11
C GLY A 66 -8.36 -4.87 -0.83
N ASN A 67 -8.19 -4.88 -2.17
CA ASN A 67 -7.83 -3.72 -2.97
C ASN A 67 -8.75 -3.60 -4.19
N GLY A 68 -9.45 -2.47 -4.30
CA GLY A 68 -10.36 -2.19 -5.42
C GLY A 68 -9.69 -2.06 -6.80
N LEU A 69 -8.35 -2.02 -6.85
CA LEU A 69 -7.58 -1.90 -8.10
C LEU A 69 -7.07 -3.25 -8.63
N ALA A 70 -7.20 -4.32 -7.86
CA ALA A 70 -6.78 -5.64 -8.31
C ALA A 70 -7.82 -6.23 -9.29
N SER A 71 -7.37 -6.60 -10.48
CA SER A 71 -8.19 -7.31 -11.47
C SER A 71 -8.05 -8.82 -11.33
N GLN A 72 -9.08 -9.56 -11.78
CA GLN A 72 -9.06 -11.02 -11.79
C GLN A 72 -7.92 -11.55 -12.65
N GLU A 73 -7.63 -10.91 -13.79
CA GLU A 73 -6.56 -11.31 -14.70
C GLU A 73 -5.17 -11.24 -14.01
N LEU A 74 -4.92 -10.22 -13.15
CA LEU A 74 -3.68 -10.11 -12.38
C LEU A 74 -3.59 -11.17 -11.29
N VAL A 75 -4.67 -11.42 -10.57
CA VAL A 75 -4.73 -12.48 -9.55
C VAL A 75 -4.43 -13.83 -10.19
N ASP A 76 -5.05 -14.13 -11.33
CA ASP A 76 -4.88 -15.37 -12.09
C ASP A 76 -3.45 -15.52 -12.63
N TYR A 77 -2.86 -14.43 -13.10
CA TYR A 77 -1.47 -14.41 -13.55
C TYR A 77 -0.52 -14.81 -12.42
N TYR A 78 -0.60 -14.15 -11.27
CA TYR A 78 0.28 -14.46 -10.13
C TYR A 78 -0.01 -15.79 -9.46
N PHE A 79 -1.27 -16.24 -9.46
CA PHE A 79 -1.64 -17.57 -8.97
C PHE A 79 -0.97 -18.69 -9.77
N ARG A 80 -0.83 -18.53 -11.09
CA ARG A 80 -0.19 -19.53 -11.96
C ARG A 80 1.33 -19.54 -11.89
N HIS A 81 1.96 -18.51 -11.28
CA HIS A 81 3.40 -18.44 -11.14
C HIS A 81 3.84 -19.01 -9.77
N PRO A 82 4.54 -20.17 -9.74
CA PRO A 82 4.88 -20.86 -8.49
C PRO A 82 5.83 -20.05 -7.58
N ASP A 83 6.57 -19.11 -8.13
CA ASP A 83 7.48 -18.22 -7.39
C ASP A 83 6.74 -17.28 -6.42
N PHE A 84 5.45 -17.06 -6.63
CA PHE A 84 4.66 -16.06 -5.90
C PHE A 84 3.63 -16.68 -4.94
N ILE A 85 4.12 -17.13 -3.78
CA ILE A 85 3.27 -17.77 -2.73
C ILE A 85 2.12 -16.86 -2.25
N ASN A 86 2.38 -15.54 -2.16
CA ASN A 86 1.40 -14.56 -1.69
C ASN A 86 0.84 -13.75 -2.87
N PHE A 87 0.32 -14.45 -3.85
CA PHE A 87 -0.15 -13.88 -5.11
C PHE A 87 -1.20 -12.76 -4.92
N GLU A 88 -2.05 -12.85 -3.88
CA GLU A 88 -3.07 -11.84 -3.58
C GLU A 88 -2.45 -10.49 -3.16
N ILE A 89 -1.32 -10.52 -2.42
CA ILE A 89 -0.62 -9.29 -2.01
C ILE A 89 0.08 -8.68 -3.22
N ILE A 90 0.73 -9.52 -4.02
CA ILE A 90 1.46 -9.09 -5.21
C ILE A 90 0.51 -8.50 -6.25
N ALA A 91 -0.60 -9.18 -6.53
CA ALA A 91 -1.63 -8.67 -7.44
C ALA A 91 -2.20 -7.31 -6.97
N SER A 92 -2.31 -7.10 -5.66
CA SER A 92 -2.73 -5.82 -5.08
C SER A 92 -1.71 -4.70 -5.33
N ILE A 93 -0.42 -4.97 -5.08
CA ILE A 93 0.66 -3.98 -5.30
C ILE A 93 0.78 -3.64 -6.79
N VAL A 94 0.80 -4.66 -7.64
CA VAL A 94 0.95 -4.49 -9.08
C VAL A 94 -0.28 -3.82 -9.70
N GLY A 95 -1.49 -4.14 -9.22
CA GLY A 95 -2.72 -3.50 -9.64
C GLY A 95 -2.77 -1.99 -9.33
N PHE A 96 -2.13 -1.55 -8.24
CA PHE A 96 -1.99 -0.12 -7.95
C PHE A 96 -1.18 0.63 -9.03
N TRP A 97 -0.19 -0.04 -9.62
CA TRP A 97 0.69 0.52 -10.64
C TRP A 97 0.31 0.09 -12.08
N ASP A 98 -0.95 -0.25 -12.32
CA ASP A 98 -1.44 -0.78 -13.58
C ASP A 98 -1.04 0.07 -14.81
N GLN A 99 -1.05 1.39 -14.69
CA GLN A 99 -0.64 2.34 -15.73
C GLN A 99 0.84 2.23 -16.15
N VAL A 100 1.68 1.62 -15.30
CA VAL A 100 3.11 1.42 -15.56
C VAL A 100 3.36 0.08 -16.26
N LEU A 101 2.34 -0.74 -16.42
CA LEU A 101 2.44 -2.09 -16.96
C LEU A 101 2.04 -2.16 -18.43
N ILE A 102 2.70 -3.06 -19.14
CA ILE A 102 2.30 -3.55 -20.46
C ILE A 102 1.87 -4.99 -20.25
N LYS A 103 0.59 -5.28 -20.53
CA LYS A 103 0.01 -6.61 -20.41
C LYS A 103 -0.07 -7.25 -21.79
N THR A 104 0.55 -8.40 -21.96
CA THR A 104 0.35 -9.24 -23.14
C THR A 104 -0.68 -10.32 -22.79
N THR A 105 -1.76 -10.38 -23.54
CA THR A 105 -2.85 -11.35 -23.31
C THR A 105 -2.90 -12.37 -24.45
N ASP A 106 -3.37 -13.59 -24.13
CA ASP A 106 -3.70 -14.61 -25.11
C ASP A 106 -5.09 -14.36 -25.76
N GLU A 107 -5.50 -15.24 -26.69
CA GLU A 107 -6.79 -15.18 -27.35
C GLU A 107 -7.98 -15.27 -26.38
N ASN A 108 -7.77 -15.82 -25.20
CA ASN A 108 -8.77 -15.97 -24.15
C ASN A 108 -8.78 -14.77 -23.17
N GLY A 109 -8.00 -13.70 -23.43
CA GLY A 109 -7.88 -12.53 -22.59
C GLY A 109 -7.06 -12.75 -21.30
N ARG A 110 -6.34 -13.88 -21.18
CA ARG A 110 -5.49 -14.17 -20.01
C ARG A 110 -4.13 -13.51 -20.18
N ILE A 111 -3.62 -12.90 -19.11
CA ILE A 111 -2.27 -12.34 -19.13
C ILE A 111 -1.24 -13.48 -19.22
N THR A 112 -0.43 -13.43 -20.27
CA THR A 112 0.68 -14.36 -20.50
C THR A 112 2.02 -13.76 -20.09
N LYS A 113 2.15 -12.43 -20.20
CA LYS A 113 3.37 -11.71 -19.85
C LYS A 113 3.03 -10.33 -19.32
N LEU A 114 3.78 -9.92 -18.30
CA LEU A 114 3.79 -8.55 -17.78
C LEU A 114 5.15 -7.94 -18.07
N ASP A 115 5.16 -6.77 -18.67
CA ASP A 115 6.36 -5.97 -18.89
C ASP A 115 6.18 -4.56 -18.30
N LEU A 116 7.28 -3.87 -18.00
CA LEU A 116 7.24 -2.49 -17.54
C LEU A 116 7.27 -1.53 -18.74
N ASN A 117 6.35 -0.59 -18.77
CA ASN A 117 6.46 0.60 -19.59
C ASN A 117 7.55 1.52 -18.99
N LEU A 118 8.77 1.37 -19.47
CA LEU A 118 9.93 2.08 -18.92
C LEU A 118 9.75 3.61 -18.92
N LYS A 119 9.10 4.17 -19.96
CA LYS A 119 8.84 5.62 -20.04
C LYS A 119 7.93 6.08 -18.89
N THR A 120 6.81 5.41 -18.69
CA THR A 120 5.86 5.71 -17.61
C THR A 120 6.49 5.42 -16.25
N TYR A 121 7.20 4.30 -16.11
CA TYR A 121 7.92 3.94 -14.89
C TYR A 121 8.92 5.02 -14.48
N CYS A 122 9.80 5.48 -15.40
CA CYS A 122 10.76 6.53 -15.10
C CYS A 122 10.09 7.86 -14.74
N LYS A 123 8.95 8.17 -15.37
CA LYS A 123 8.16 9.35 -15.02
C LYS A 123 7.63 9.27 -13.59
N GLU A 124 7.04 8.13 -13.20
CA GLU A 124 6.51 7.91 -11.83
C GLU A 124 7.63 7.96 -10.77
N VAL A 125 8.79 7.33 -11.06
CA VAL A 125 9.99 7.41 -10.20
C VAL A 125 10.45 8.86 -10.04
N ALA A 126 10.55 9.60 -11.13
CA ALA A 126 10.97 11.00 -11.08
C ALA A 126 9.99 11.88 -10.29
N MET A 127 8.67 11.66 -10.46
CA MET A 127 7.65 12.35 -9.69
C MET A 127 7.73 12.02 -8.20
N ALA A 128 7.93 10.75 -7.84
CA ALA A 128 8.09 10.34 -6.45
C ALA A 128 9.31 10.99 -5.80
N ILE A 129 10.47 10.96 -6.47
CA ILE A 129 11.71 11.59 -5.99
C ILE A 129 11.53 13.11 -5.84
N SER A 130 10.98 13.79 -6.85
CA SER A 130 10.71 15.23 -6.79
C SER A 130 9.78 15.60 -5.64
N SER A 131 8.74 14.81 -5.43
CA SER A 131 7.80 15.00 -4.31
C SER A 131 8.49 14.79 -2.96
N MET A 132 9.33 13.77 -2.82
CA MET A 132 10.10 13.55 -1.58
C MET A 132 11.03 14.73 -1.28
N ILE A 133 11.75 15.23 -2.28
CA ILE A 133 12.65 16.39 -2.12
C ILE A 133 11.82 17.61 -1.70
N PHE A 134 10.68 17.86 -2.35
CA PHE A 134 9.79 18.97 -2.02
C PHE A 134 9.30 18.91 -0.57
N PHE A 135 8.73 17.77 -0.14
CA PHE A 135 8.21 17.64 1.23
C PHE A 135 9.33 17.68 2.28
N ALA A 136 10.50 17.11 1.99
CA ALA A 136 11.67 17.20 2.87
C ALA A 136 12.12 18.67 3.01
N PHE A 137 12.19 19.41 1.91
CA PHE A 137 12.55 20.83 1.92
C PHE A 137 11.55 21.65 2.73
N VAL A 138 10.24 21.49 2.47
CA VAL A 138 9.18 22.20 3.21
C VAL A 138 9.27 21.89 4.72
N PHE A 139 9.47 20.61 5.07
CA PHE A 139 9.61 20.21 6.47
C PHE A 139 10.81 20.88 7.14
N LEU A 140 11.98 20.90 6.47
CA LEU A 140 13.19 21.56 7.00
C LEU A 140 12.99 23.07 7.17
N VAL A 141 12.35 23.74 6.22
CA VAL A 141 12.04 25.18 6.32
C VAL A 141 11.13 25.44 7.51
N LEU A 142 10.07 24.67 7.67
CA LEU A 142 9.16 24.82 8.80
C LEU A 142 9.86 24.54 10.12
N MET A 143 10.67 23.49 10.21
CA MET A 143 11.46 23.22 11.42
C MET A 143 12.39 24.39 11.79
N SER A 144 13.03 25.01 10.80
CA SER A 144 13.91 26.18 11.00
C SER A 144 13.15 27.41 11.49
N LEU A 145 11.94 27.63 10.98
CA LEU A 145 11.08 28.76 11.37
C LEU A 145 10.36 28.53 12.72
N GLY A 146 10.33 27.32 13.23
CA GLY A 146 9.55 26.93 14.41
C GLY A 146 9.87 27.78 15.66
N ASN A 147 11.14 27.97 15.98
CA ASN A 147 11.54 28.76 17.13
C ASN A 147 11.11 30.23 17.02
N TRP A 148 11.25 30.82 15.83
CA TRP A 148 10.80 32.18 15.58
C TRP A 148 9.28 32.29 15.76
N PHE A 149 8.52 31.39 15.14
CA PHE A 149 7.07 31.38 15.23
C PHE A 149 6.56 31.18 16.66
N ILE A 150 7.11 30.21 17.39
CA ILE A 150 6.74 29.93 18.78
C ILE A 150 7.03 31.15 19.67
N ASN A 151 8.22 31.76 19.55
CA ASN A 151 8.56 32.95 20.33
C ASN A 151 7.64 34.14 19.99
N TYR A 152 7.30 34.35 18.71
CA TYR A 152 6.35 35.38 18.28
C TYR A 152 4.97 35.21 18.95
N MET A 153 4.45 33.98 18.96
CA MET A 153 3.15 33.68 19.57
C MET A 153 3.16 33.84 21.10
N VAL A 154 4.24 33.41 21.75
CA VAL A 154 4.40 33.57 23.19
C VAL A 154 4.41 35.05 23.60
N VAL A 155 5.16 35.89 22.90
CA VAL A 155 5.30 37.32 23.24
C VAL A 155 4.02 38.10 22.93
N ASN A 156 3.36 37.86 21.81
CA ASN A 156 2.23 38.68 21.40
C ASN A 156 0.88 38.18 21.94
N PHE A 157 0.75 36.87 22.24
CA PHE A 157 -0.52 36.29 22.68
C PHE A 157 -0.47 35.72 24.10
N TYR A 158 0.67 35.85 24.82
CA TYR A 158 0.87 35.37 26.20
C TYR A 158 0.57 33.86 26.38
N ILE A 159 0.74 33.04 25.33
CA ILE A 159 0.53 31.61 25.39
C ILE A 159 1.81 30.95 25.90
N SER A 160 1.70 29.90 26.73
CA SER A 160 2.90 29.22 27.23
C SER A 160 3.71 28.59 26.10
N LYS A 161 5.05 28.66 26.21
CA LYS A 161 5.97 28.12 25.18
C LYS A 161 5.76 26.63 24.93
N SER A 162 5.46 25.86 25.99
CA SER A 162 5.20 24.41 25.87
C SER A 162 3.94 24.10 25.07
N VAL A 163 2.87 24.86 25.32
CA VAL A 163 1.61 24.68 24.55
C VAL A 163 1.82 25.02 23.08
N MET A 164 2.51 26.14 22.80
CA MET A 164 2.81 26.51 21.41
C MET A 164 3.75 25.53 20.72
N GLY A 165 4.73 24.97 21.43
CA GLY A 165 5.61 23.93 20.90
C GLY A 165 4.84 22.67 20.48
N ILE A 166 3.94 22.20 21.33
CA ILE A 166 3.09 21.03 21.02
C ILE A 166 2.15 21.34 19.84
N ALA A 167 1.48 22.49 19.86
CA ALA A 167 0.60 22.90 18.77
C ALA A 167 1.35 22.99 17.43
N TYR A 168 2.57 23.52 17.46
CA TYR A 168 3.42 23.60 16.26
C TYR A 168 3.82 22.21 15.73
N LEU A 169 4.20 21.28 16.61
CA LEU A 169 4.51 19.91 16.21
C LEU A 169 3.31 19.21 15.58
N ILE A 170 2.11 19.41 16.14
CA ILE A 170 0.87 18.87 15.54
C ILE A 170 0.64 19.48 14.16
N LEU A 171 0.88 20.79 13.98
CA LEU A 171 0.70 21.48 12.71
C LEU A 171 1.62 20.96 11.60
N ILE A 172 2.90 20.68 11.91
CA ILE A 172 3.88 20.21 10.92
C ILE A 172 3.85 18.69 10.69
N SER A 173 3.26 17.91 11.62
CA SER A 173 3.24 16.44 11.55
C SER A 173 2.62 15.89 10.26
N PRO A 174 1.55 16.46 9.67
CA PRO A 174 1.01 15.97 8.40
C PRO A 174 2.01 16.00 7.25
N ILE A 175 2.91 17.00 7.21
CA ILE A 175 3.94 17.13 6.16
C ILE A 175 4.94 15.98 6.28
N PHE A 176 5.35 15.64 7.50
CA PHE A 176 6.22 14.51 7.77
C PHE A 176 5.55 13.18 7.38
N PHE A 177 4.26 12.99 7.71
CA PHE A 177 3.52 11.79 7.31
C PHE A 177 3.35 11.70 5.80
N MET A 178 3.12 12.82 5.09
CA MET A 178 3.09 12.84 3.63
C MET A 178 4.43 12.42 3.02
N PHE A 179 5.55 12.90 3.58
CA PHE A 179 6.88 12.45 3.16
C PHE A 179 7.04 10.92 3.31
N LEU A 180 6.67 10.37 4.49
CA LEU A 180 6.75 8.92 4.74
C LEU A 180 5.83 8.12 3.80
N PHE A 181 4.65 8.64 3.51
CA PHE A 181 3.72 8.00 2.58
C PHE A 181 4.28 7.94 1.16
N ILE A 182 4.83 9.04 0.65
CA ILE A 182 5.46 9.08 -0.67
C ILE A 182 6.68 8.16 -0.72
N PHE A 183 7.48 8.13 0.35
CA PHE A 183 8.61 7.21 0.46
C PHE A 183 8.15 5.75 0.39
N TYR A 184 7.06 5.39 1.07
CA TYR A 184 6.46 4.06 0.98
C TYR A 184 6.00 3.73 -0.45
N LEU A 185 5.34 4.66 -1.14
CA LEU A 185 4.94 4.48 -2.55
C LEU A 185 6.17 4.29 -3.47
N PHE A 186 7.24 5.05 -3.23
CA PHE A 186 8.49 4.90 -3.97
C PHE A 186 9.11 3.51 -3.77
N LEU A 187 9.13 2.97 -2.55
CA LEU A 187 9.62 1.62 -2.29
C LEU A 187 8.78 0.57 -3.05
N ASN A 188 7.45 0.67 -3.01
CA ASN A 188 6.57 -0.22 -3.77
C ASN A 188 6.82 -0.14 -5.29
N LEU A 189 7.07 1.06 -5.81
CA LEU A 189 7.39 1.27 -7.22
C LEU A 189 8.74 0.65 -7.60
N THR A 190 9.75 0.72 -6.74
CA THR A 190 11.06 0.08 -6.99
C THR A 190 10.97 -1.44 -6.96
N ASP A 191 10.14 -2.01 -6.08
CA ASP A 191 9.92 -3.45 -6.01
C ASP A 191 9.17 -3.99 -7.23
N LEU A 192 8.42 -3.15 -7.95
CA LEU A 192 7.67 -3.55 -9.14
C LEU A 192 8.55 -4.25 -10.19
N LYS A 193 9.81 -3.83 -10.34
CA LYS A 193 10.79 -4.49 -11.24
C LYS A 193 11.04 -5.97 -10.93
N ARG A 194 10.85 -6.37 -9.66
CA ARG A 194 11.03 -7.76 -9.23
C ARG A 194 9.75 -8.57 -9.38
N LEU A 195 8.62 -7.89 -9.36
CA LEU A 195 7.29 -8.51 -9.41
C LEU A 195 6.80 -8.71 -10.84
N VAL A 196 7.35 -7.96 -11.80
CA VAL A 196 7.03 -8.08 -13.23
C VAL A 196 8.13 -8.91 -13.89
N LYS A 197 7.78 -10.09 -14.36
CA LYS A 197 8.66 -11.05 -15.06
C LYS A 197 7.98 -11.59 -16.32
#